data_5f9d12c317783d83d10625c3978142fa
#
_entry.id   5f9d12c317783d83d10625c3978142fa
#
_cell.length_a   1.000
_cell.length_b   1.000
_cell.length_c   1.000
_cell.angle_alpha   90.00
_cell.angle_beta   90.00
_cell.angle_gamma   90.00
#
_symmetry.space_group_name_H-M   'P 1'
#
loop_
_entity.id
_entity.type
_entity.pdbx_description
1 polymer ?
#
loop_
_entity_poly.entity_id
_entity_poly.type
_entity_poly.pdbx_seq_one_letter_code
_entity_poly.pdbx_strand_id
1 'polypeptide(L)'
;LIRKLTKNDYRVTVVTRNIHQKSYIIKTQANAGYIDIVEANIFDEEKIRSLFEKADICINLIGILYEQKKGNTFRNIHTVFPSILAKLCKEYNLKHFIHLSALGINDAVDSDYAKSKLEGENKIFKNFPLATILRPSIVYSVEDNFSTSFMTLLSRLPLFPLYYNGKTRFAPIACSDLTDIIHHVISKNIYSKIIECVGPEIITFKEILQKLLKLIDKKRILLPFPLPLAELSARFFEILPKPLLTRDQLRL
;
A
#
# COMPACT_ATOMS: atom_id res chain seq x y z
N LEU A 1 11.55 5.02 -2.42
CA LEU A 1 11.16 6.40 -2.06
C LEU A 1 12.28 7.10 -1.30
N ILE A 2 12.77 6.56 -0.17
CA ILE A 2 13.84 7.18 0.64
C ILE A 2 15.02 7.58 -0.24
N ARG A 3 15.58 6.64 -1.02
CA ARG A 3 16.70 6.89 -1.93
C ARG A 3 16.41 8.02 -2.93
N LYS A 4 15.18 8.10 -3.44
CA LYS A 4 14.78 9.15 -4.39
C LYS A 4 14.74 10.52 -3.71
N LEU A 5 14.13 10.61 -2.54
CA LEU A 5 14.03 11.85 -1.79
C LEU A 5 15.40 12.37 -1.35
N THR A 6 16.22 11.51 -0.74
CA THR A 6 17.55 11.92 -0.24
C THR A 6 18.53 12.30 -1.35
N LYS A 7 18.42 11.72 -2.55
CA LYS A 7 19.17 12.15 -3.74
C LYS A 7 18.75 13.52 -4.25
N ASN A 8 17.61 14.03 -3.83
CA ASN A 8 17.10 15.38 -4.16
C ASN A 8 17.10 16.27 -2.91
N ASP A 9 18.07 16.07 -2.01
CA ASP A 9 18.38 16.88 -0.84
C ASP A 9 17.29 16.98 0.23
N TYR A 10 16.29 16.07 0.22
CA TYR A 10 15.33 15.96 1.31
C TYR A 10 15.94 15.20 2.47
N ARG A 11 15.79 15.71 3.70
CA ARG A 11 16.01 14.94 4.92
C ARG A 11 14.76 14.13 5.22
N VAL A 12 14.92 12.85 5.52
CA VAL A 12 13.80 11.91 5.64
C VAL A 12 13.79 11.30 7.04
N THR A 13 12.74 11.56 7.81
CA THR A 13 12.45 10.82 9.04
C THR A 13 11.57 9.64 8.73
N VAL A 14 12.08 8.43 8.95
CA VAL A 14 11.36 7.18 8.69
C VAL A 14 10.81 6.65 10.00
N VAL A 15 9.49 6.49 10.05
CA VAL A 15 8.80 5.90 11.20
C VAL A 15 8.61 4.40 10.98
N THR A 16 9.06 3.59 11.93
CA THR A 16 8.93 2.12 11.88
C THR A 16 8.48 1.57 13.22
N ARG A 17 7.78 0.44 13.22
CA ARG A 17 7.36 -0.27 14.44
C ARG A 17 8.47 -1.16 15.03
N ASN A 18 9.52 -1.42 14.27
CA ASN A 18 10.60 -2.33 14.65
C ASN A 18 11.93 -1.83 14.09
N ILE A 19 12.58 -0.99 14.86
CA ILE A 19 13.86 -0.38 14.46
C ILE A 19 14.96 -1.42 14.33
N HIS A 20 14.99 -2.42 15.21
CA HIS A 20 16.06 -3.44 15.23
C HIS A 20 16.05 -4.29 13.96
N GLN A 21 14.88 -4.59 13.40
CA GLN A 21 14.77 -5.39 12.18
C GLN A 21 14.89 -4.58 10.89
N LYS A 22 14.58 -3.28 10.91
CA LYS A 22 14.44 -2.47 9.70
C LYS A 22 15.53 -1.43 9.51
N SER A 23 16.22 -1.01 10.58
CA SER A 23 17.16 0.10 10.53
C SER A 23 18.31 -0.11 9.55
N TYR A 24 18.85 -1.32 9.47
CA TYR A 24 19.98 -1.60 8.57
C TYR A 24 19.58 -1.43 7.09
N ILE A 25 18.39 -1.90 6.69
CA ILE A 25 17.89 -1.73 5.32
C ILE A 25 17.63 -0.24 5.03
N ILE A 26 17.04 0.47 6.00
CA ILE A 26 16.71 1.88 5.85
C ILE A 26 17.98 2.73 5.74
N LYS A 27 18.96 2.50 6.60
CA LYS A 27 20.24 3.24 6.61
C LYS A 27 21.03 3.11 5.31
N THR A 28 20.92 1.97 4.61
CA THR A 28 21.60 1.77 3.32
C THR A 28 20.95 2.53 2.15
N GLN A 29 19.84 3.23 2.39
CA GLN A 29 19.14 3.94 1.33
C GLN A 29 19.64 5.38 1.10
N ALA A 30 20.47 5.93 1.99
CA ALA A 30 21.03 7.27 1.83
C ALA A 30 22.34 7.46 2.63
N ASN A 31 23.01 8.57 2.35
CA ASN A 31 24.17 9.00 3.09
C ASN A 31 23.84 9.39 4.54
N ALA A 32 24.83 9.35 5.40
CA ALA A 32 24.69 9.80 6.78
C ALA A 32 24.20 11.25 6.84
N GLY A 33 23.31 11.56 7.78
CA GLY A 33 22.74 12.90 7.97
C GLY A 33 21.48 13.19 7.13
N TYR A 34 21.12 12.31 6.18
CA TYR A 34 19.88 12.47 5.39
C TYR A 34 18.72 11.61 5.88
N ILE A 35 18.97 10.65 6.77
CA ILE A 35 17.94 9.76 7.31
C ILE A 35 17.99 9.75 8.83
N ASP A 36 16.83 10.00 9.43
CA ASP A 36 16.52 9.71 10.82
C ASP A 36 15.52 8.55 10.89
N ILE A 37 15.71 7.64 11.84
CA ILE A 37 14.80 6.49 12.02
C ILE A 37 14.21 6.57 13.42
N VAL A 38 12.90 6.63 13.48
CA VAL A 38 12.16 6.70 14.74
C VAL A 38 11.29 5.46 14.89
N GLU A 39 11.40 4.80 16.04
CA GLU A 39 10.48 3.73 16.40
C GLU A 39 9.25 4.32 17.04
N ALA A 40 8.10 4.16 16.39
CA ALA A 40 6.81 4.59 16.94
C ALA A 40 5.69 3.63 16.52
N ASN A 41 4.73 3.49 17.42
CA ASN A 41 3.43 2.89 17.11
C ASN A 41 2.52 3.99 16.57
N ILE A 42 1.74 3.69 15.52
CA ILE A 42 0.74 4.63 14.97
C ILE A 42 -0.35 5.02 15.97
N PHE A 43 -0.53 4.25 17.04
CA PHE A 43 -1.48 4.54 18.13
C PHE A 43 -0.87 5.39 19.26
N ASP A 44 0.45 5.67 19.19
CA ASP A 44 1.15 6.59 20.10
C ASP A 44 1.07 8.01 19.52
N GLU A 45 -0.05 8.66 19.80
CA GLU A 45 -0.35 9.97 19.21
C GLU A 45 0.65 11.05 19.65
N GLU A 46 1.14 11.02 20.90
CA GLU A 46 2.12 12.00 21.39
C GLU A 46 3.44 11.87 20.61
N LYS A 47 3.91 10.64 20.45
CA LYS A 47 5.13 10.39 19.70
C LYS A 47 5.00 10.72 18.22
N ILE A 48 3.86 10.42 17.61
CA ILE A 48 3.56 10.84 16.24
C ILE A 48 3.54 12.35 16.13
N ARG A 49 2.88 13.04 17.06
CA ARG A 49 2.79 14.51 17.11
C ARG A 49 4.17 15.17 17.15
N SER A 50 5.09 14.70 17.98
CA SER A 50 6.43 15.27 18.11
C SER A 50 7.25 15.24 16.81
N LEU A 51 6.92 14.35 15.88
CA LEU A 51 7.57 14.28 14.57
C LEU A 51 7.17 15.43 13.63
N PHE A 52 6.00 16.02 13.86
CA PHE A 52 5.49 17.10 13.02
C PHE A 52 6.12 18.47 13.29
N GLU A 53 6.72 18.65 14.47
CA GLU A 53 7.39 19.91 14.86
C GLU A 53 8.53 20.31 13.90
N LYS A 54 9.16 19.33 13.25
CA LYS A 54 10.31 19.54 12.35
C LYS A 54 10.03 19.08 10.93
N ALA A 55 8.77 18.77 10.60
CA ALA A 55 8.40 18.25 9.30
C ALA A 55 7.81 19.36 8.40
N ASP A 56 8.22 19.40 7.14
CA ASP A 56 7.57 20.19 6.10
C ASP A 56 6.53 19.38 5.33
N ILE A 57 6.73 18.09 5.21
CA ILE A 57 5.95 17.18 4.36
C ILE A 57 5.66 15.89 5.12
N CYS A 58 4.42 15.43 5.07
CA CYS A 58 4.02 14.13 5.57
C CYS A 58 3.69 13.20 4.39
N ILE A 59 4.24 11.96 4.41
CA ILE A 59 3.93 10.94 3.41
C ILE A 59 3.43 9.70 4.15
N ASN A 60 2.16 9.37 3.99
CA ASN A 60 1.54 8.20 4.58
C ASN A 60 1.47 7.04 3.58
N LEU A 61 2.30 6.03 3.81
CA LEU A 61 2.35 4.79 3.02
C LEU A 61 1.71 3.60 3.73
N ILE A 62 1.11 3.82 4.91
CA ILE A 62 0.61 2.74 5.75
C ILE A 62 -0.74 2.24 5.25
N GLY A 63 -0.84 0.93 5.11
CA GLY A 63 -2.07 0.22 4.77
C GLY A 63 -1.97 -1.26 5.15
N ILE A 64 -3.12 -1.92 5.25
CA ILE A 64 -3.24 -3.35 5.49
C ILE A 64 -4.21 -3.95 4.48
N LEU A 65 -4.01 -5.22 4.10
CA LEU A 65 -4.88 -5.96 3.17
C LEU A 65 -5.87 -6.87 3.88
N TYR A 66 -5.71 -7.06 5.19
CA TYR A 66 -6.60 -7.83 6.07
C TYR A 66 -6.45 -7.34 7.51
N GLU A 67 -7.50 -7.50 8.28
CA GLU A 67 -7.51 -7.10 9.68
C GLU A 67 -6.73 -8.09 10.55
N GLN A 68 -6.12 -7.56 11.59
CA GLN A 68 -5.35 -8.33 12.58
C GLN A 68 -5.79 -7.95 14.00
N LYS A 69 -5.45 -8.81 14.96
CA LYS A 69 -5.65 -8.52 16.38
C LYS A 69 -4.87 -7.26 16.82
N LYS A 70 -5.17 -6.74 18.01
CA LYS A 70 -4.50 -5.57 18.63
C LYS A 70 -4.72 -4.24 17.90
N GLY A 71 -5.93 -4.01 17.39
CA GLY A 71 -6.33 -2.71 16.85
C GLY A 71 -5.91 -2.47 15.38
N ASN A 72 -5.24 -3.41 14.72
CA ASN A 72 -4.94 -3.32 13.30
C ASN A 72 -6.19 -3.65 12.46
N THR A 73 -7.19 -2.78 12.53
CA THR A 73 -8.44 -2.85 11.75
C THR A 73 -8.37 -1.92 10.55
N PHE A 74 -9.17 -2.19 9.52
CA PHE A 74 -9.31 -1.29 8.38
C PHE A 74 -9.69 0.12 8.83
N ARG A 75 -10.66 0.24 9.74
CA ARG A 75 -11.07 1.54 10.27
C ARG A 75 -9.91 2.30 10.92
N ASN A 76 -9.14 1.66 11.79
CA ASN A 76 -8.05 2.32 12.49
C ASN A 76 -6.93 2.75 11.55
N ILE A 77 -6.56 1.87 10.61
CA ILE A 77 -5.39 2.06 9.73
C ILE A 77 -5.73 2.96 8.53
N HIS A 78 -6.91 2.76 7.91
CA HIS A 78 -7.25 3.46 6.68
C HIS A 78 -8.07 4.73 6.90
N THR A 79 -8.77 4.84 8.04
CA THR A 79 -9.68 5.96 8.29
C THR A 79 -9.21 6.84 9.44
N VAL A 80 -8.98 6.27 10.63
CA VAL A 80 -8.66 7.04 11.84
C VAL A 80 -7.26 7.62 11.77
N PHE A 81 -6.25 6.79 11.52
CA PHE A 81 -4.86 7.22 11.48
C PHE A 81 -4.57 8.29 10.42
N PRO A 82 -4.98 8.15 9.15
CA PRO A 82 -4.81 9.21 8.16
C PRO A 82 -5.53 10.51 8.52
N SER A 83 -6.69 10.41 9.19
CA SER A 83 -7.42 11.58 9.68
C SER A 83 -6.63 12.33 10.77
N ILE A 84 -5.96 11.60 11.67
CA ILE A 84 -5.06 12.20 12.68
C ILE A 84 -3.89 12.89 11.99
N LEU A 85 -3.22 12.23 11.05
CA LEU A 85 -2.12 12.84 10.30
C LEU A 85 -2.55 14.12 9.58
N ALA A 86 -3.72 14.13 8.94
CA ALA A 86 -4.26 15.31 8.28
C ALA A 86 -4.51 16.48 9.24
N LYS A 87 -5.01 16.20 10.45
CA LYS A 87 -5.17 17.22 11.51
C LYS A 87 -3.83 17.77 11.95
N LEU A 88 -2.83 16.91 12.16
CA LEU A 88 -1.47 17.32 12.54
C LEU A 88 -0.82 18.14 11.42
N CYS A 89 -0.98 17.75 10.15
CA CYS A 89 -0.51 18.56 9.02
C CYS A 89 -1.08 19.98 9.04
N LYS A 90 -2.35 20.13 9.38
CA LYS A 90 -2.98 21.46 9.52
C LYS A 90 -2.46 22.20 10.74
N GLU A 91 -2.37 21.56 11.88
CA GLU A 91 -1.92 22.15 13.14
C GLU A 91 -0.48 22.69 13.06
N TYR A 92 0.40 21.91 12.44
CA TYR A 92 1.83 22.27 12.28
C TYR A 92 2.12 23.00 10.95
N ASN A 93 1.10 23.39 10.18
CA ASN A 93 1.22 24.12 8.92
C ASN A 93 2.17 23.44 7.91
N LEU A 94 2.09 22.11 7.78
CA LEU A 94 2.89 21.40 6.79
C LEU A 94 2.56 21.89 5.37
N LYS A 95 3.57 21.93 4.52
CA LYS A 95 3.42 22.31 3.10
C LYS A 95 2.67 21.26 2.29
N HIS A 96 2.84 19.98 2.67
CA HIS A 96 2.28 18.87 1.88
C HIS A 96 1.88 17.67 2.72
N PHE A 97 0.76 17.05 2.38
CA PHE A 97 0.39 15.73 2.86
C PHE A 97 0.08 14.81 1.67
N ILE A 98 0.88 13.77 1.48
CA ILE A 98 0.68 12.76 0.45
C ILE A 98 0.19 11.47 1.11
N HIS A 99 -0.91 10.94 0.63
CA HIS A 99 -1.50 9.71 1.16
C HIS A 99 -1.62 8.65 0.06
N LEU A 100 -1.14 7.42 0.34
CA LEU A 100 -1.33 6.26 -0.54
C LEU A 100 -2.65 5.58 -0.23
N SER A 101 -3.56 5.68 -1.20
CA SER A 101 -4.84 4.96 -1.22
C SER A 101 -4.74 3.72 -2.13
N ALA A 102 -5.77 3.41 -2.90
CA ALA A 102 -5.77 2.33 -3.87
C ALA A 102 -6.68 2.66 -5.07
N LEU A 103 -6.32 2.13 -6.24
CA LEU A 103 -7.15 2.20 -7.44
C LEU A 103 -8.41 1.34 -7.28
N GLY A 104 -9.52 1.77 -7.86
CA GLY A 104 -10.77 0.98 -7.94
C GLY A 104 -11.62 0.98 -6.67
N ILE A 105 -11.24 1.71 -5.60
CA ILE A 105 -12.00 1.70 -4.34
C ILE A 105 -13.41 2.30 -4.44
N ASN A 106 -13.70 3.10 -5.47
CA ASN A 106 -15.03 3.64 -5.70
C ASN A 106 -16.00 2.56 -6.20
N ASP A 107 -15.50 1.55 -6.90
CA ASP A 107 -16.29 0.53 -7.56
C ASP A 107 -16.52 -0.70 -6.69
N ALA A 108 -15.61 -0.96 -5.75
CA ALA A 108 -15.66 -2.10 -4.83
C ALA A 108 -16.58 -1.83 -3.60
N VAL A 109 -17.85 -1.55 -3.86
CA VAL A 109 -18.84 -1.11 -2.86
C VAL A 109 -19.12 -2.13 -1.75
N ASP A 110 -18.84 -3.41 -1.97
CA ASP A 110 -19.05 -4.48 -1.00
C ASP A 110 -17.79 -4.83 -0.19
N SER A 111 -16.65 -4.18 -0.48
CA SER A 111 -15.40 -4.39 0.24
C SER A 111 -15.26 -3.42 1.41
N ASP A 112 -15.01 -3.94 2.61
CA ASP A 112 -14.75 -3.13 3.80
C ASP A 112 -13.39 -2.43 3.71
N TYR A 113 -12.41 -3.03 3.03
CA TYR A 113 -11.14 -2.39 2.68
C TYR A 113 -11.39 -1.13 1.85
N ALA A 114 -12.14 -1.25 0.75
CA ALA A 114 -12.40 -0.13 -0.14
C ALA A 114 -13.20 0.99 0.56
N LYS A 115 -14.25 0.63 1.30
CA LYS A 115 -15.03 1.59 2.12
C LYS A 115 -14.16 2.35 3.11
N SER A 116 -13.29 1.65 3.83
CA SER A 116 -12.43 2.27 4.83
C SER A 116 -11.39 3.22 4.22
N LYS A 117 -10.84 2.87 3.06
CA LYS A 117 -9.94 3.72 2.28
C LYS A 117 -10.65 4.99 1.82
N LEU A 118 -11.83 4.85 1.22
CA LEU A 118 -12.63 5.98 0.72
C LEU A 118 -13.04 6.91 1.86
N GLU A 119 -13.48 6.37 3.00
CA GLU A 119 -13.77 7.16 4.20
C GLU A 119 -12.52 7.90 4.70
N GLY A 120 -11.37 7.26 4.65
CA GLY A 120 -10.08 7.87 4.99
C GLY A 120 -9.75 9.06 4.10
N GLU A 121 -9.89 8.93 2.77
CA GLU A 121 -9.69 10.02 1.81
C GLU A 121 -10.60 11.21 2.12
N ASN A 122 -11.88 10.95 2.38
CA ASN A 122 -12.86 11.99 2.72
C ASN A 122 -12.47 12.74 4.01
N LYS A 123 -12.01 12.01 5.04
CA LYS A 123 -11.54 12.62 6.30
C LYS A 123 -10.24 13.39 6.12
N ILE A 124 -9.35 12.94 5.25
CA ILE A 124 -8.14 13.67 4.92
C ILE A 124 -8.50 15.04 4.31
N PHE A 125 -9.29 15.07 3.25
CA PHE A 125 -9.67 16.34 2.61
C PHE A 125 -10.46 17.26 3.53
N LYS A 126 -11.32 16.72 4.39
CA LYS A 126 -12.04 17.51 5.40
C LYS A 126 -11.09 18.22 6.37
N ASN A 127 -10.00 17.55 6.79
CA ASN A 127 -9.07 18.08 7.79
C ASN A 127 -7.92 18.87 7.17
N PHE A 128 -7.45 18.49 5.99
CA PHE A 128 -6.35 19.12 5.25
C PHE A 128 -6.65 19.13 3.75
N PRO A 129 -7.38 20.14 3.23
CA PRO A 129 -7.82 20.20 1.83
C PRO A 129 -6.68 20.22 0.82
N LEU A 130 -5.47 20.64 1.22
CA LEU A 130 -4.28 20.66 0.36
C LEU A 130 -3.64 19.27 0.17
N ALA A 131 -4.15 18.23 0.78
CA ALA A 131 -3.61 16.89 0.61
C ALA A 131 -3.64 16.42 -0.85
N THR A 132 -2.67 15.58 -1.22
CA THR A 132 -2.68 14.84 -2.48
C THR A 132 -2.80 13.35 -2.19
N ILE A 133 -3.80 12.73 -2.78
CA ILE A 133 -4.06 11.30 -2.63
C ILE A 133 -3.63 10.59 -3.90
N LEU A 134 -2.80 9.56 -3.72
CA LEU A 134 -2.35 8.69 -4.80
C LEU A 134 -3.10 7.36 -4.70
N ARG A 135 -3.71 6.95 -5.80
CA ARG A 135 -4.42 5.67 -5.94
C ARG A 135 -3.64 4.74 -6.88
N PRO A 136 -2.62 4.04 -6.36
CA PRO A 136 -1.88 3.10 -7.18
C PRO A 136 -2.71 1.85 -7.50
N SER A 137 -2.46 1.28 -8.68
CA SER A 137 -2.74 -0.11 -8.98
C SER A 137 -1.76 -1.01 -8.23
N ILE A 138 -1.67 -2.30 -8.57
CA ILE A 138 -0.67 -3.20 -7.99
C ILE A 138 0.72 -2.60 -8.21
N VAL A 139 1.44 -2.37 -7.10
CA VAL A 139 2.82 -1.88 -7.14
C VAL A 139 3.76 -3.08 -7.13
N TYR A 140 4.60 -3.19 -8.15
CA TYR A 140 5.57 -4.28 -8.23
C TYR A 140 7.02 -3.79 -8.12
N SER A 141 7.87 -4.65 -7.59
CA SER A 141 9.32 -4.46 -7.49
C SER A 141 10.02 -5.81 -7.35
N VAL A 142 11.35 -5.81 -7.31
CA VAL A 142 12.14 -7.04 -7.11
C VAL A 142 11.78 -7.76 -5.80
N GLU A 143 11.40 -7.01 -4.77
CA GLU A 143 11.11 -7.54 -3.41
C GLU A 143 9.66 -7.27 -2.98
N ASP A 144 8.72 -7.13 -3.93
CA ASP A 144 7.32 -6.90 -3.56
C ASP A 144 6.68 -8.17 -2.98
N ASN A 145 5.73 -7.95 -2.07
CA ASN A 145 5.04 -9.06 -1.42
C ASN A 145 4.05 -9.78 -2.35
N PHE A 146 3.48 -9.08 -3.34
CA PHE A 146 2.49 -9.65 -4.24
C PHE A 146 3.13 -10.70 -5.16
N SER A 147 4.09 -10.29 -5.97
CA SER A 147 4.77 -11.20 -6.93
C SER A 147 5.50 -12.32 -6.19
N THR A 148 6.21 -12.03 -5.10
CA THR A 148 6.95 -13.01 -4.32
C THR A 148 6.03 -14.06 -3.69
N SER A 149 4.88 -13.64 -3.15
CA SER A 149 3.90 -14.57 -2.58
C SER A 149 3.32 -15.51 -3.65
N PHE A 150 2.92 -14.96 -4.80
CA PHE A 150 2.40 -15.77 -5.90
C PHE A 150 3.47 -16.70 -6.50
N MET A 151 4.70 -16.23 -6.71
CA MET A 151 5.80 -17.09 -7.16
C MET A 151 6.05 -18.24 -6.17
N THR A 152 6.00 -17.98 -4.86
CA THR A 152 6.15 -19.02 -3.83
C THR A 152 5.03 -20.04 -3.90
N LEU A 153 3.77 -19.62 -4.05
CA LEU A 153 2.63 -20.53 -4.18
C LEU A 153 2.72 -21.33 -5.48
N LEU A 154 2.99 -20.70 -6.61
CA LEU A 154 3.14 -21.33 -7.92
C LEU A 154 4.33 -22.29 -7.98
N SER A 155 5.39 -22.06 -7.20
CA SER A 155 6.53 -22.99 -7.13
C SER A 155 6.17 -24.31 -6.41
N ARG A 156 5.23 -24.26 -5.44
CA ARG A 156 4.88 -25.38 -4.57
C ARG A 156 3.65 -26.15 -5.05
N LEU A 157 2.65 -25.44 -5.59
CA LEU A 157 1.35 -26.03 -5.95
C LEU A 157 1.34 -26.45 -7.43
N PRO A 158 0.97 -27.70 -7.77
CA PRO A 158 0.83 -28.14 -9.15
C PRO A 158 -0.38 -27.52 -9.86
N LEU A 159 -1.42 -27.18 -9.09
CA LEU A 159 -2.67 -26.58 -9.54
C LEU A 159 -2.85 -25.23 -8.82
N PHE A 160 -3.32 -24.22 -9.54
CA PHE A 160 -3.61 -22.91 -8.94
C PHE A 160 -5.02 -22.43 -9.33
N PRO A 161 -5.85 -22.03 -8.34
CA PRO A 161 -7.21 -21.57 -8.60
C PRO A 161 -7.23 -20.18 -9.25
N LEU A 162 -8.01 -20.02 -10.31
CA LEU A 162 -8.30 -18.74 -10.95
C LEU A 162 -9.68 -18.24 -10.52
N TYR A 163 -9.70 -17.31 -9.59
CA TYR A 163 -10.90 -16.60 -9.21
C TYR A 163 -11.36 -15.72 -10.38
N TYR A 164 -12.67 -15.58 -10.58
CA TYR A 164 -13.25 -14.86 -11.73
C TYR A 164 -12.67 -15.29 -13.09
N ASN A 165 -12.31 -16.58 -13.22
CA ASN A 165 -11.60 -17.10 -14.40
C ASN A 165 -10.28 -16.37 -14.72
N GLY A 166 -9.71 -15.68 -13.76
CA GLY A 166 -8.52 -14.85 -13.92
C GLY A 166 -8.72 -13.61 -14.77
N LYS A 167 -9.97 -13.16 -14.98
CA LYS A 167 -10.32 -12.01 -15.87
C LYS A 167 -10.19 -10.65 -15.17
N THR A 168 -9.99 -10.60 -13.85
CA THR A 168 -9.76 -9.35 -13.13
C THR A 168 -8.60 -8.60 -13.77
N ARG A 169 -8.79 -7.32 -14.10
CA ARG A 169 -7.84 -6.47 -14.79
C ARG A 169 -7.05 -5.63 -13.82
N PHE A 170 -5.77 -5.48 -14.09
CA PHE A 170 -4.85 -4.63 -13.34
C PHE A 170 -4.01 -3.81 -14.31
N ALA A 171 -3.55 -2.65 -13.85
CA ALA A 171 -2.57 -1.83 -14.53
C ALA A 171 -1.32 -1.67 -13.63
N PRO A 172 -0.50 -2.76 -13.44
CA PRO A 172 0.59 -2.77 -12.49
C PRO A 172 1.57 -1.64 -12.75
N ILE A 173 1.98 -0.94 -11.68
CA ILE A 173 2.94 0.16 -11.74
C ILE A 173 4.25 -0.25 -11.07
N ALA A 174 5.39 0.10 -11.66
CA ALA A 174 6.68 -0.11 -11.02
C ALA A 174 6.84 0.78 -9.77
N CYS A 175 7.44 0.24 -8.72
CA CYS A 175 7.72 0.99 -7.49
C CYS A 175 8.60 2.23 -7.76
N SER A 176 9.53 2.16 -8.74
CA SER A 176 10.32 3.30 -9.22
C SER A 176 9.42 4.44 -9.70
N ASP A 177 8.49 4.14 -10.59
CA ASP A 177 7.61 5.12 -11.21
C ASP A 177 6.67 5.76 -10.19
N LEU A 178 6.12 4.95 -9.26
CA LEU A 178 5.33 5.48 -8.15
C LEU A 178 6.16 6.44 -7.28
N THR A 179 7.43 6.11 -7.01
CA THR A 179 8.30 7.02 -6.24
C THR A 179 8.65 8.28 -7.02
N ASP A 180 8.73 8.21 -8.34
CA ASP A 180 8.94 9.36 -9.21
C ASP A 180 7.70 10.26 -9.24
N ILE A 181 6.50 9.68 -9.28
CA ILE A 181 5.24 10.42 -9.13
C ILE A 181 5.20 11.16 -7.78
N ILE A 182 5.52 10.48 -6.66
CA ILE A 182 5.56 11.12 -5.34
C ILE A 182 6.53 12.31 -5.33
N HIS A 183 7.75 12.12 -5.85
CA HIS A 183 8.71 13.19 -5.93
C HIS A 183 8.24 14.34 -6.85
N HIS A 184 7.61 14.03 -7.98
CA HIS A 184 7.04 15.03 -8.88
C HIS A 184 5.95 15.86 -8.21
N VAL A 185 5.04 15.20 -7.48
CA VAL A 185 3.98 15.86 -6.70
C VAL A 185 4.57 16.86 -5.71
N ILE A 186 5.64 16.49 -5.00
CA ILE A 186 6.33 17.35 -4.06
C ILE A 186 7.01 18.52 -4.79
N SER A 187 7.86 18.23 -5.78
CA SER A 187 8.69 19.22 -6.47
C SER A 187 7.88 20.24 -7.28
N LYS A 188 6.71 19.85 -7.77
CA LYS A 188 5.80 20.72 -8.53
C LYS A 188 4.67 21.33 -7.69
N ASN A 189 4.68 21.09 -6.37
CA ASN A 189 3.67 21.60 -5.46
C ASN A 189 2.23 21.28 -5.92
N ILE A 190 1.97 20.00 -6.25
CA ILE A 190 0.66 19.55 -6.70
C ILE A 190 -0.21 19.26 -5.47
N TYR A 191 -1.24 20.08 -5.26
CA TYR A 191 -2.13 20.02 -4.10
C TYR A 191 -3.57 19.69 -4.50
N SER A 192 -4.36 19.25 -3.52
CA SER A 192 -5.82 19.08 -3.64
C SER A 192 -6.22 18.16 -4.80
N LYS A 193 -5.46 17.08 -5.02
CA LYS A 193 -5.67 16.14 -6.13
C LYS A 193 -5.82 14.72 -5.65
N ILE A 194 -6.62 13.97 -6.41
CA ILE A 194 -6.59 12.50 -6.42
C ILE A 194 -5.94 12.11 -7.74
N ILE A 195 -4.88 11.30 -7.68
CA ILE A 195 -4.10 10.89 -8.84
C ILE A 195 -4.10 9.37 -8.89
N GLU A 196 -4.63 8.81 -9.96
CA GLU A 196 -4.54 7.39 -10.23
C GLU A 196 -3.16 7.07 -10.80
N CYS A 197 -2.44 6.16 -10.13
CA CYS A 197 -1.08 5.79 -10.49
C CYS A 197 -1.10 4.40 -11.11
N VAL A 198 -1.06 4.36 -12.43
CA VAL A 198 -1.19 3.13 -13.23
C VAL A 198 0.04 2.92 -14.11
N GLY A 199 0.35 1.66 -14.38
CA GLY A 199 1.37 1.30 -15.35
C GLY A 199 0.86 1.39 -16.80
N PRO A 200 1.75 1.19 -17.78
CA PRO A 200 1.43 1.38 -19.21
C PRO A 200 0.56 0.27 -19.80
N GLU A 201 0.49 -0.89 -19.15
CA GLU A 201 -0.24 -2.06 -19.67
C GLU A 201 -1.39 -2.45 -18.73
N ILE A 202 -2.55 -2.73 -19.32
CA ILE A 202 -3.65 -3.37 -18.61
C ILE A 202 -3.57 -4.87 -18.88
N ILE A 203 -3.35 -5.66 -17.84
CA ILE A 203 -3.21 -7.11 -17.91
C ILE A 203 -4.18 -7.81 -16.96
N THR A 204 -4.60 -9.00 -17.32
CA THR A 204 -5.47 -9.84 -16.49
C THR A 204 -4.68 -10.55 -15.39
N PHE A 205 -5.36 -10.95 -14.33
CA PHE A 205 -4.75 -11.77 -13.28
C PHE A 205 -4.12 -13.06 -13.82
N LYS A 206 -4.79 -13.70 -14.79
CA LYS A 206 -4.24 -14.90 -15.45
C LYS A 206 -2.92 -14.59 -16.17
N GLU A 207 -2.84 -13.48 -16.89
CA GLU A 207 -1.60 -13.06 -17.59
C GLU A 207 -0.50 -12.73 -16.58
N ILE A 208 -0.81 -12.10 -15.44
CA ILE A 208 0.16 -11.90 -14.36
C ILE A 208 0.74 -13.24 -13.91
N LEU A 209 -0.11 -14.22 -13.59
CA LEU A 209 0.34 -15.54 -13.15
C LEU A 209 1.17 -16.26 -14.22
N GLN A 210 0.81 -16.13 -15.50
CA GLN A 210 1.58 -16.69 -16.61
C GLN A 210 2.97 -16.03 -16.75
N LYS A 211 3.05 -14.70 -16.61
CA LYS A 211 4.33 -13.97 -16.56
C LYS A 211 5.19 -14.47 -15.38
N LEU A 212 4.61 -14.62 -14.19
CA LEU A 212 5.32 -15.14 -13.02
C LEU A 212 5.79 -16.59 -13.18
N LEU A 213 4.96 -17.46 -13.75
CA LEU A 213 5.33 -18.85 -14.07
C LEU A 213 6.52 -18.92 -15.03
N LYS A 214 6.54 -18.03 -16.02
CA LYS A 214 7.65 -17.93 -16.96
C LYS A 214 8.95 -17.48 -16.26
N LEU A 215 8.86 -16.55 -15.31
CA LEU A 215 10.01 -16.08 -14.54
C LEU A 215 10.63 -17.15 -13.64
N ILE A 216 9.81 -18.04 -13.08
CA ILE A 216 10.29 -19.15 -12.21
C ILE A 216 10.55 -20.45 -12.98
N ASP A 217 10.44 -20.44 -14.30
CA ASP A 217 10.58 -21.60 -15.18
C ASP A 217 9.74 -22.81 -14.73
N LYS A 218 8.45 -22.59 -14.47
CA LYS A 218 7.52 -23.63 -14.06
C LYS A 218 6.27 -23.65 -14.93
N LYS A 219 5.76 -24.87 -15.16
CA LYS A 219 4.45 -25.08 -15.80
C LYS A 219 3.45 -25.54 -14.73
N ARG A 220 2.33 -24.82 -14.60
CA ARG A 220 1.26 -25.15 -13.64
C ARG A 220 -0.10 -25.08 -14.32
N ILE A 221 -1.02 -25.85 -13.83
CA ILE A 221 -2.40 -25.83 -14.32
C ILE A 221 -3.14 -24.71 -13.58
N LEU A 222 -3.60 -23.71 -14.33
CA LEU A 222 -4.43 -22.62 -13.81
C LEU A 222 -5.89 -22.99 -14.06
N LEU A 223 -6.61 -23.35 -12.99
CA LEU A 223 -7.99 -23.85 -13.09
C LEU A 223 -8.99 -22.76 -12.74
N PRO A 224 -10.02 -22.52 -13.57
CA PRO A 224 -11.16 -21.72 -13.19
C PRO A 224 -11.78 -22.24 -11.88
N PHE A 225 -11.98 -21.35 -10.92
CA PHE A 225 -12.48 -21.71 -9.60
C PHE A 225 -13.83 -21.05 -9.35
N PRO A 226 -14.93 -21.79 -9.16
CA PRO A 226 -16.26 -21.23 -8.94
C PRO A 226 -16.32 -20.33 -7.70
N LEU A 227 -17.01 -19.19 -7.80
CA LEU A 227 -17.14 -18.22 -6.71
C LEU A 227 -17.62 -18.81 -5.37
N PRO A 228 -18.66 -19.67 -5.33
CA PRO A 228 -19.10 -20.23 -4.05
C PRO A 228 -17.99 -21.04 -3.34
N LEU A 229 -17.17 -21.77 -4.09
CA LEU A 229 -16.02 -22.48 -3.54
C LEU A 229 -14.89 -21.53 -3.14
N ALA A 230 -14.72 -20.43 -3.87
CA ALA A 230 -13.77 -19.37 -3.54
C ALA A 230 -14.11 -18.71 -2.19
N GLU A 231 -15.39 -18.36 -1.98
CA GLU A 231 -15.87 -17.80 -0.72
C GLU A 231 -15.71 -18.76 0.45
N LEU A 232 -16.01 -20.05 0.24
CA LEU A 232 -15.81 -21.08 1.26
C LEU A 232 -14.32 -21.24 1.61
N SER A 233 -13.44 -21.27 0.60
CA SER A 233 -11.99 -21.34 0.80
C SER A 233 -11.45 -20.10 1.52
N ALA A 234 -11.89 -18.90 1.15
CA ALA A 234 -11.50 -17.65 1.81
C ALA A 234 -11.91 -17.65 3.29
N ARG A 235 -13.14 -18.11 3.60
CA ARG A 235 -13.62 -18.24 4.98
C ARG A 235 -12.73 -19.17 5.82
N PHE A 236 -12.22 -20.24 5.21
CA PHE A 236 -11.29 -21.15 5.88
C PHE A 236 -9.90 -20.48 6.07
N PHE A 237 -9.39 -19.80 5.05
CA PHE A 237 -8.09 -19.11 5.15
C PHE A 237 -8.07 -17.94 6.12
N GLU A 238 -9.21 -17.26 6.35
CA GLU A 238 -9.33 -16.17 7.33
C GLU A 238 -9.05 -16.63 8.78
N ILE A 239 -9.11 -17.94 9.08
CA ILE A 239 -8.75 -18.51 10.39
C ILE A 239 -7.22 -18.45 10.61
N LEU A 240 -6.43 -18.40 9.55
CA LEU A 240 -4.98 -18.39 9.64
C LEU A 240 -4.45 -17.00 10.09
N PRO A 241 -3.37 -16.94 10.87
CA PRO A 241 -2.75 -15.69 11.30
C PRO A 241 -2.31 -14.77 10.14
N LYS A 242 -2.01 -15.35 8.98
CA LYS A 242 -1.73 -14.68 7.73
C LYS A 242 -2.58 -15.33 6.65
N PRO A 243 -3.79 -14.83 6.41
CA PRO A 243 -4.68 -15.41 5.40
C PRO A 243 -4.05 -15.30 4.02
N LEU A 244 -4.14 -16.38 3.25
CA LEU A 244 -3.71 -16.41 1.85
C LEU A 244 -4.69 -15.65 0.95
N LEU A 245 -5.95 -15.67 1.34
CA LEU A 245 -7.06 -14.99 0.67
C LEU A 245 -8.13 -14.68 1.70
N THR A 246 -8.75 -13.50 1.60
CA THR A 246 -9.90 -13.12 2.42
C THR A 246 -11.13 -12.93 1.55
N ARG A 247 -12.32 -13.02 2.16
CA ARG A 247 -13.57 -12.72 1.44
C ARG A 247 -13.60 -11.27 0.96
N ASP A 248 -13.02 -10.35 1.71
CA ASP A 248 -12.93 -8.95 1.33
C ASP A 248 -12.07 -8.76 0.08
N GLN A 249 -10.95 -9.50 -0.03
CA GLN A 249 -10.11 -9.51 -1.24
C GLN A 249 -10.80 -10.12 -2.47
N LEU A 250 -11.77 -11.01 -2.29
CA LEU A 250 -12.60 -11.50 -3.41
C LEU A 250 -13.60 -10.46 -3.91
N ARG A 251 -13.91 -9.44 -3.12
CA ARG A 251 -14.85 -8.35 -3.46
C ARG A 251 -14.16 -7.11 -4.03
N LEU A 252 -12.84 -7.09 -3.96
CA LEU A 252 -11.98 -6.10 -4.59
C LEU A 252 -11.74 -6.45 -6.07
#